data_dd052bfb955b28a6f4072e9188ab3489
#
_entry.id   dd052bfb955b28a6f4072e9188ab3489
#
_cell.length_a   1.000
_cell.length_b   1.000
_cell.length_c   1.000
_cell.angle_alpha   90.00
_cell.angle_beta   90.00
_cell.angle_gamma   90.00
#
_symmetry.space_group_name_H-M   'P 1'
#
loop_
_entity.id
_entity.type
_entity.pdbx_description
1 polymer ?
#
loop_
_entity_poly.entity_id
_entity_poly.type
_entity_poly.pdbx_seq_one_letter_code
_entity_poly.pdbx_strand_id
1 'polypeptide(L)'
;MAKLNINGEVVRSCSMRLSDVKATDKIVTIEGLSANSSHPIQKAWLALDVPQCGYCQSGQIMAAVALLKKKPKPTDADIDAAMTNICRCGTYQRIRAAVHMAANGGRAADRSERRT
;
A
#
# COMPACT_ATOMS: atom_id res chain seq x y z
N MET A 1 -1.63 -9.33 7.92
CA MET A 1 -0.65 -10.14 7.20
C MET A 1 0.59 -9.33 6.89
N ALA A 2 1.74 -9.89 7.19
CA ALA A 2 3.01 -9.22 6.90
C ALA A 2 3.29 -9.30 5.40
N LYS A 3 3.60 -8.16 4.80
CA LYS A 3 3.98 -8.07 3.40
C LYS A 3 5.25 -7.26 3.25
N LEU A 4 6.03 -7.61 2.25
CA LEU A 4 7.20 -6.85 1.86
C LEU A 4 7.32 -6.89 0.34
N ASN A 5 8.18 -6.05 -0.21
CA ASN A 5 8.41 -6.02 -1.64
C ASN A 5 9.76 -6.65 -1.95
N ILE A 6 9.77 -7.57 -2.90
CA ILE A 6 10.99 -8.15 -3.44
C ILE A 6 11.03 -7.78 -4.91
N ASN A 7 12.05 -7.02 -5.30
CA ASN A 7 12.23 -6.55 -6.68
C ASN A 7 11.00 -5.81 -7.21
N GLY A 8 10.29 -5.10 -6.32
CA GLY A 8 9.12 -4.31 -6.68
C GLY A 8 7.81 -5.07 -6.63
N GLU A 9 7.82 -6.37 -6.35
CA GLU A 9 6.60 -7.15 -6.25
C GLU A 9 6.27 -7.44 -4.80
N VAL A 10 4.99 -7.31 -4.45
CA VAL A 10 4.53 -7.59 -3.10
C VAL A 10 4.45 -9.09 -2.87
N VAL A 11 5.00 -9.54 -1.74
CA VAL A 11 4.93 -10.94 -1.32
C VAL A 11 4.52 -11.01 0.15
N ARG A 12 3.93 -12.14 0.52
CA ARG A 12 3.63 -12.43 1.92
C ARG A 12 4.86 -13.10 2.52
N SER A 13 5.54 -12.40 3.42
CA SER A 13 6.78 -12.91 4.00
C SER A 13 6.59 -14.21 4.76
N CYS A 14 5.42 -14.39 5.37
CA CYS A 14 5.11 -15.60 6.13
C CYS A 14 4.93 -16.85 5.25
N SER A 15 4.70 -16.66 3.96
CA SER A 15 4.47 -17.77 3.01
C SER A 15 5.65 -18.00 2.08
N MET A 16 6.74 -17.27 2.27
CA MET A 16 7.91 -17.37 1.40
C MET A 16 9.03 -18.10 2.10
N ARG A 17 9.61 -19.07 1.40
CA ARG A 17 10.77 -19.79 1.92
C ARG A 17 12.00 -18.90 1.86
N LEU A 18 12.80 -18.92 2.91
CA LEU A 18 14.05 -18.18 2.91
C LEU A 18 14.99 -18.66 1.79
N SER A 19 14.96 -19.96 1.49
CA SER A 19 15.77 -20.53 0.42
C SER A 19 15.41 -20.02 -0.97
N ASP A 20 14.21 -19.49 -1.15
CA ASP A 20 13.78 -18.93 -2.44
C ASP A 20 14.23 -17.48 -2.63
N VAL A 21 14.79 -16.86 -1.61
CA VAL A 21 15.31 -15.50 -1.68
C VAL A 21 16.76 -15.57 -2.17
N LYS A 22 17.02 -14.86 -3.26
CA LYS A 22 18.35 -14.81 -3.86
C LYS A 22 19.16 -13.68 -3.25
N ALA A 23 20.50 -13.84 -3.26
CA ALA A 23 21.39 -12.79 -2.76
C ALA A 23 21.26 -11.47 -3.52
N THR A 24 20.81 -11.54 -4.77
CA THR A 24 20.62 -10.34 -5.61
C THR A 24 19.25 -9.70 -5.48
N ASP A 25 18.33 -10.31 -4.72
CA ASP A 25 16.99 -9.77 -4.55
C ASP A 25 17.03 -8.51 -3.69
N LYS A 26 16.27 -7.51 -4.14
CA LYS A 26 16.10 -6.25 -3.40
C LYS A 26 14.84 -6.34 -2.56
N ILE A 27 15.00 -6.40 -1.26
CA ILE A 27 13.91 -6.53 -0.31
C ILE A 27 13.64 -5.17 0.31
N VAL A 28 12.38 -4.73 0.25
CA VAL A 28 11.93 -3.49 0.88
C VAL A 28 10.81 -3.81 1.86
N THR A 29 11.00 -3.45 3.11
CA THR A 29 9.98 -3.56 4.15
C THR A 29 9.36 -2.18 4.39
N ILE A 30 8.35 -2.14 5.27
CA ILE A 30 7.68 -0.88 5.59
C ILE A 30 8.68 0.14 6.20
N GLU A 31 9.63 -0.31 7.00
CA GLU A 31 10.62 0.58 7.59
C GLU A 31 11.59 1.15 6.55
N GLY A 32 11.84 0.40 5.49
CA GLY A 32 12.76 0.82 4.43
C GLY A 32 12.11 1.54 3.27
N LEU A 33 10.79 1.75 3.32
CA LEU A 33 10.06 2.36 2.21
C LEU A 33 10.48 3.82 1.98
N SER A 34 10.66 4.55 3.07
CA SER A 34 11.10 5.94 3.03
C SER A 34 11.77 6.27 4.36
N ALA A 35 12.86 7.04 4.29
CA ALA A 35 13.65 7.38 5.48
C ALA A 35 12.84 8.13 6.54
N ASN A 36 11.86 8.93 6.12
CA ASN A 36 11.09 9.79 7.02
C ASN A 36 9.59 9.66 6.79
N SER A 37 9.13 8.51 6.35
CA SER A 37 7.71 8.24 6.07
C SER A 37 7.12 9.22 5.06
N SER A 38 7.90 9.61 4.06
CA SER A 38 7.50 10.63 3.08
C SER A 38 7.03 10.07 1.75
N HIS A 39 6.93 8.73 1.60
CA HIS A 39 6.41 8.14 0.38
C HIS A 39 4.98 8.64 0.14
N PRO A 40 4.58 8.90 -1.13
CA PRO A 40 3.23 9.40 -1.43
C PRO A 40 2.11 8.58 -0.80
N ILE A 41 2.26 7.26 -0.76
CA ILE A 41 1.28 6.38 -0.10
C ILE A 41 1.21 6.69 1.38
N GLN A 42 2.36 6.82 2.05
CA GLN A 42 2.39 7.11 3.48
C GLN A 42 1.77 8.46 3.79
N LYS A 43 2.04 9.46 2.96
CA LYS A 43 1.42 10.78 3.10
C LYS A 43 -0.09 10.74 2.93
N ALA A 44 -0.57 9.97 1.95
CA ALA A 44 -2.01 9.82 1.72
C ALA A 44 -2.68 9.12 2.91
N TRP A 45 -2.03 8.10 3.46
CA TRP A 45 -2.53 7.41 4.66
C TRP A 45 -2.71 8.35 5.84
N LEU A 46 -1.73 9.22 6.05
CA LEU A 46 -1.81 10.23 7.12
C LEU A 46 -2.88 11.27 6.84
N ALA A 47 -2.94 11.76 5.60
CA ALA A 47 -3.87 12.83 5.23
C ALA A 47 -5.33 12.40 5.37
N LEU A 48 -5.65 11.15 5.08
CA LEU A 48 -7.01 10.63 5.15
C LEU A 48 -7.32 9.88 6.44
N ASP A 49 -6.34 9.83 7.34
CA ASP A 49 -6.49 9.15 8.63
C ASP A 49 -7.02 7.73 8.45
N VAL A 50 -6.36 6.97 7.57
CA VAL A 50 -6.83 5.64 7.17
C VAL A 50 -6.90 4.64 8.32
N PRO A 51 -5.86 4.54 9.19
CA PRO A 51 -5.84 3.48 10.19
C PRO A 51 -6.90 3.66 11.28
N GLN A 52 -7.42 2.56 11.76
CA GLN A 52 -8.17 2.54 13.01
C GLN A 52 -7.35 1.81 14.07
N CYS A 53 -7.25 0.48 14.04
CA CYS A 53 -6.38 -0.23 14.98
C CYS A 53 -4.91 -0.26 14.52
N GLY A 54 -4.67 -0.12 13.24
CA GLY A 54 -3.33 -0.07 12.66
C GLY A 54 -2.69 -1.41 12.36
N TYR A 55 -3.31 -2.50 12.74
CA TYR A 55 -2.68 -3.83 12.65
C TYR A 55 -2.34 -4.26 11.22
N CYS A 56 -3.22 -3.96 10.27
CA CYS A 56 -3.05 -4.38 8.87
C CYS A 56 -2.35 -3.34 8.00
N GLN A 57 -2.03 -2.16 8.53
CA GLN A 57 -1.71 -1.02 7.69
C GLN A 57 -0.35 -1.12 7.00
N SER A 58 0.65 -1.68 7.66
CA SER A 58 1.96 -1.85 7.02
C SER A 58 1.83 -2.73 5.76
N GLY A 59 1.09 -3.83 5.86
CA GLY A 59 0.83 -4.70 4.72
C GLY A 59 0.00 -4.02 3.64
N GLN A 60 -1.00 -3.24 4.03
CA GLN A 60 -1.82 -2.48 3.09
C GLN A 60 -0.98 -1.47 2.31
N ILE A 61 -0.11 -0.74 3.00
CA ILE A 61 0.78 0.23 2.37
C ILE A 61 1.73 -0.44 1.39
N MET A 62 2.34 -1.54 1.78
CA MET A 62 3.28 -2.24 0.89
C MET A 62 2.57 -2.78 -0.36
N ALA A 63 1.35 -3.28 -0.21
CA ALA A 63 0.56 -3.72 -1.36
C ALA A 63 0.21 -2.55 -2.29
N ALA A 64 -0.15 -1.41 -1.72
CA ALA A 64 -0.47 -0.21 -2.49
C ALA A 64 0.74 0.31 -3.25
N VAL A 65 1.93 0.29 -2.64
CA VAL A 65 3.16 0.71 -3.31
C VAL A 65 3.41 -0.17 -4.54
N ALA A 66 3.29 -1.48 -4.40
CA ALA A 66 3.49 -2.39 -5.51
C ALA A 66 2.45 -2.18 -6.62
N LEU A 67 1.20 -1.93 -6.25
CA LEU A 67 0.14 -1.65 -7.22
C LEU A 67 0.44 -0.40 -8.03
N LEU A 68 0.83 0.69 -7.39
CA LEU A 68 1.10 1.95 -8.07
C LEU A 68 2.33 1.88 -8.97
N LYS A 69 3.28 1.01 -8.68
CA LYS A 69 4.41 0.78 -9.57
C LYS A 69 3.96 0.13 -10.88
N LYS A 70 3.01 -0.79 -10.81
CA LYS A 70 2.51 -1.49 -12.00
C LYS A 70 1.47 -0.67 -12.74
N LYS A 71 0.59 0.01 -12.00
CA LYS A 71 -0.51 0.80 -12.56
C LYS A 71 -0.53 2.16 -11.88
N PRO A 72 0.11 3.18 -12.47
CA PRO A 72 0.19 4.51 -11.85
C PRO A 72 -1.16 5.17 -11.59
N LYS A 73 -2.18 4.78 -12.35
CA LYS A 73 -3.54 5.29 -12.14
C LYS A 73 -4.53 4.14 -12.13
N PRO A 74 -4.61 3.41 -11.02
CA PRO A 74 -5.50 2.26 -10.94
C PRO A 74 -6.97 2.67 -10.84
N THR A 75 -7.83 1.81 -11.36
CA THR A 75 -9.28 1.95 -11.14
C THR A 75 -9.66 1.28 -9.83
N ASP A 76 -10.90 1.47 -9.39
CA ASP A 76 -11.39 0.77 -8.19
C ASP A 76 -11.29 -0.74 -8.33
N ALA A 77 -11.57 -1.27 -9.52
CA ALA A 77 -11.44 -2.70 -9.76
C ALA A 77 -10.00 -3.18 -9.63
N ASP A 78 -9.04 -2.39 -10.12
CA ASP A 78 -7.62 -2.70 -9.98
C ASP A 78 -7.20 -2.73 -8.51
N ILE A 79 -7.69 -1.77 -7.73
CA ILE A 79 -7.39 -1.68 -6.32
C ILE A 79 -7.97 -2.89 -5.58
N ASP A 80 -9.21 -3.23 -5.85
CA ASP A 80 -9.87 -4.35 -5.19
C ASP A 80 -9.18 -5.68 -5.51
N ALA A 81 -8.70 -5.84 -6.74
CA ALA A 81 -8.00 -7.05 -7.14
C ALA A 81 -6.62 -7.17 -6.49
N ALA A 82 -5.92 -6.06 -6.32
CA ALA A 82 -4.55 -6.05 -5.79
C ALA A 82 -4.50 -6.00 -4.27
N MET A 83 -5.45 -5.31 -3.64
CA MET A 83 -5.46 -5.09 -2.19
C MET A 83 -6.21 -6.21 -1.50
N THR A 84 -5.54 -7.35 -1.35
CA THR A 84 -6.16 -8.55 -0.80
C THR A 84 -6.02 -8.68 0.72
N ASN A 85 -5.35 -7.74 1.37
CA ASN A 85 -5.21 -7.76 2.81
C ASN A 85 -6.56 -7.50 3.49
N ILE A 86 -6.76 -8.17 4.62
CA ILE A 86 -7.98 -8.01 5.39
C ILE A 86 -7.79 -6.90 6.41
N CYS A 87 -8.76 -6.00 6.49
CA CYS A 87 -8.85 -5.00 7.53
C CYS A 87 -10.04 -5.30 8.42
N ARG A 88 -9.78 -5.73 9.64
CA ARG A 88 -10.86 -6.10 10.57
C ARG A 88 -11.73 -4.91 10.95
N CYS A 89 -11.15 -3.71 10.92
CA CYS A 89 -11.87 -2.48 11.21
C CYS A 89 -12.70 -1.99 10.03
N GLY A 90 -12.49 -2.56 8.85
CA GLY A 90 -13.29 -2.24 7.67
C GLY A 90 -12.99 -0.88 7.05
N THR A 91 -11.73 -0.41 7.13
CA THR A 91 -11.37 0.92 6.59
C THR A 91 -11.12 0.90 5.08
N TYR A 92 -11.70 -0.05 4.37
CA TYR A 92 -11.44 -0.24 2.93
C TYR A 92 -11.75 1.01 2.09
N GLN A 93 -12.79 1.74 2.43
CA GLN A 93 -13.13 2.97 1.70
C GLN A 93 -12.02 4.01 1.80
N ARG A 94 -11.47 4.17 3.00
CA ARG A 94 -10.35 5.09 3.22
C ARG A 94 -9.08 4.61 2.53
N ILE A 95 -8.84 3.30 2.55
CA ILE A 95 -7.70 2.71 1.86
C ILE A 95 -7.79 3.00 0.37
N ARG A 96 -8.95 2.76 -0.23
CA ARG A 96 -9.17 3.03 -1.65
C ARG A 96 -8.96 4.51 -1.98
N ALA A 97 -9.52 5.38 -1.17
CA ALA A 97 -9.37 6.83 -1.36
C ALA A 97 -7.91 7.26 -1.24
N ALA A 98 -7.16 6.67 -0.30
CA ALA A 98 -5.76 6.99 -0.12
C ALA A 98 -4.91 6.53 -1.31
N VAL A 99 -5.22 5.37 -1.88
CA VAL A 99 -4.53 4.89 -3.08
C VAL A 99 -4.76 5.84 -4.25
N HIS A 100 -6.01 6.29 -4.45
CA HIS A 100 -6.31 7.27 -5.49
C HIS A 100 -5.59 8.60 -5.25
N MET A 101 -5.58 9.06 -4.02
CA MET A 101 -4.88 10.30 -3.66
C MET A 101 -3.39 10.22 -3.98
N ALA A 102 -2.76 9.11 -3.62
CA ALA A 102 -1.35 8.90 -3.91
C ALA A 102 -1.09 8.80 -5.42
N ALA A 103 -1.98 8.15 -6.16
CA ALA A 103 -1.87 8.04 -7.61
C ALA A 103 -1.95 9.39 -8.29
N ASN A 104 -2.69 10.33 -7.72
CA ASN A 104 -2.84 11.67 -8.25
C ASN A 104 -1.84 12.67 -7.67
N GLY A 105 -0.76 12.17 -7.07
CA GLY A 105 0.30 13.00 -6.51
C GLY A 105 -0.03 13.64 -5.17
N GLY A 106 -1.02 13.10 -4.46
CA GLY A 106 -1.39 13.59 -3.13
C GLY A 106 -2.16 14.88 -3.13
N ARG A 107 -2.78 15.26 -4.25
CA ARG A 107 -3.48 16.54 -4.37
C ARG A 107 -4.82 16.54 -3.64
N ALA A 108 -5.05 17.60 -2.91
CA ALA A 108 -6.34 17.82 -2.24
C ALA A 108 -7.51 17.99 -3.22
N ALA A 109 -7.21 18.27 -4.48
CA ALA A 109 -8.23 18.41 -5.51
C ALA A 109 -9.05 17.13 -5.72
N ASP A 110 -8.57 16.02 -5.23
CA ASP A 110 -9.24 14.73 -5.37
C ASP A 110 -10.28 14.50 -4.29
N ARG A 111 -10.84 15.56 -3.78
CA ARG A 111 -11.89 15.51 -2.76
C ARG A 111 -13.09 14.69 -3.16
N SER A 112 -13.43 14.69 -4.44
CA SER A 112 -14.56 13.92 -4.94
C SER A 112 -14.34 12.43 -4.69
N GLU A 113 -13.13 11.97 -4.78
CA GLU A 113 -12.80 10.58 -4.51
C GLU A 113 -12.88 10.25 -3.03
N ARG A 114 -12.54 11.20 -2.18
CA ARG A 114 -12.63 10.99 -0.74
C ARG A 114 -14.07 10.87 -0.24
N ARG A 115 -15.01 11.43 -0.98
CA ARG A 115 -16.43 11.38 -0.62
C ARG A 115 -17.08 10.05 -0.97
N THR A 116 -16.48 9.33 -1.86
CA THR A 116 -16.99 8.05 -2.28
C THR A 116 -16.33 6.93 -1.49
#